data_9df1bf31317a08df4bb01edf30c6045f
#
_entry.id   9df1bf31317a08df4bb01edf30c6045f
#
_cell.length_a   1.000
_cell.length_b   1.000
_cell.length_c   1.000
_cell.angle_alpha   90.00
_cell.angle_beta   90.00
_cell.angle_gamma   90.00
#
_symmetry.space_group_name_H-M   'P 1'
#
loop_
_entity.id
_entity.type
_entity.pdbx_description
1 polymer ?
#
loop_
_entity_poly.entity_id
_entity_poly.type
_entity_poly.pdbx_seq_one_letter_code
_entity_poly.pdbx_strand_id
1 'polypeptide(L)'
;MKKKIMIILPVLLLGGGYVAKAKLMPAKVVKPKLAGEIYILPKQFMCNLQDGHYATLTVALELAPGQSDGATAESGGTTSGATVGTLPEEAVIRAIITNLITNDTSNELVTDSGRTSLEAEILSKIKTTTDVKVDQVFFTDVAVQ
;
A
#
# COMPACT_ATOMS: atom_id res chain seq x y z
N MET A 1 36.31 54.43 26.00
CA MET A 1 35.48 53.21 26.16
C MET A 1 34.23 53.09 25.28
N LYS A 2 33.89 54.14 24.51
CA LYS A 2 32.64 54.12 23.70
C LYS A 2 32.76 53.45 22.30
N LYS A 3 33.98 53.20 21.82
CA LYS A 3 34.21 52.63 20.47
C LYS A 3 34.16 51.08 20.41
N LYS A 4 34.32 50.38 21.52
CA LYS A 4 34.34 48.91 21.55
C LYS A 4 32.95 48.27 21.57
N ILE A 5 31.93 49.02 22.00
CA ILE A 5 30.52 48.52 22.07
C ILE A 5 29.86 48.52 20.71
N MET A 6 30.32 49.34 19.75
CA MET A 6 29.69 49.50 18.43
C MET A 6 30.02 48.39 17.43
N ILE A 7 31.05 47.57 17.71
CA ILE A 7 31.45 46.43 16.86
C ILE A 7 30.79 45.12 17.29
N ILE A 8 30.43 45.00 18.56
CA ILE A 8 29.83 43.77 19.11
C ILE A 8 28.34 43.64 18.72
N LEU A 9 27.63 44.77 18.59
CA LEU A 9 26.20 44.79 18.28
C LEU A 9 25.83 44.21 16.89
N PRO A 10 26.53 44.52 15.80
CA PRO A 10 26.24 43.96 14.48
C PRO A 10 26.59 42.47 14.37
N VAL A 11 27.60 41.98 15.12
CA VAL A 11 27.97 40.54 15.12
C VAL A 11 26.90 39.71 15.82
N LEU A 12 26.27 40.23 16.86
CA LEU A 12 25.19 39.55 17.60
C LEU A 12 23.90 39.48 16.77
N LEU A 13 23.61 40.51 15.97
CA LEU A 13 22.47 40.53 15.06
C LEU A 13 22.63 39.57 13.86
N LEU A 14 23.85 39.40 13.35
CA LEU A 14 24.13 38.46 12.24
C LEU A 14 24.16 37.00 12.73
N GLY A 15 24.69 36.76 13.95
CA GLY A 15 24.71 35.41 14.54
C GLY A 15 23.31 34.91 14.95
N GLY A 16 22.51 35.81 15.53
CA GLY A 16 21.15 35.48 16.00
C GLY A 16 20.19 35.13 14.85
N GLY A 17 20.35 35.80 13.70
CA GLY A 17 19.52 35.55 12.53
C GLY A 17 19.77 34.19 11.87
N TYR A 18 20.99 33.68 11.95
CA TYR A 18 21.35 32.40 11.36
C TYR A 18 20.80 31.19 12.16
N VAL A 19 20.82 31.29 13.47
CA VAL A 19 20.30 30.24 14.38
C VAL A 19 18.77 30.18 14.34
N ALA A 20 18.11 31.33 14.19
CA ALA A 20 16.64 31.38 14.08
C ALA A 20 16.13 30.77 12.77
N LYS A 21 16.89 30.94 11.66
CA LYS A 21 16.51 30.38 10.36
C LYS A 21 16.69 28.85 10.31
N ALA A 22 17.66 28.30 11.03
CA ALA A 22 17.88 26.85 11.10
C ALA A 22 16.80 26.11 11.92
N LYS A 23 16.17 26.79 12.89
CA LYS A 23 15.07 26.19 13.68
C LYS A 23 13.70 26.25 13.03
N LEU A 24 13.52 27.03 11.96
CA LEU A 24 12.25 27.24 11.25
C LEU A 24 12.11 26.39 9.98
N MET A 25 13.08 25.55 9.66
CA MET A 25 12.90 24.58 8.58
C MET A 25 12.00 23.45 9.09
N PRO A 26 10.77 23.31 8.58
CA PRO A 26 9.94 22.16 8.92
C PRO A 26 10.69 20.89 8.52
N ALA A 27 10.77 19.93 9.43
CA ALA A 27 11.33 18.62 9.13
C ALA A 27 10.65 18.10 7.88
N LYS A 28 11.44 17.70 6.86
CA LYS A 28 10.92 17.15 5.62
C LYS A 28 10.15 15.87 5.97
N VAL A 29 8.83 15.95 6.01
CA VAL A 29 7.97 14.80 6.26
C VAL A 29 8.15 13.87 5.06
N VAL A 30 8.89 12.78 5.28
CA VAL A 30 9.02 11.72 4.29
C VAL A 30 7.66 11.00 4.27
N LYS A 31 6.90 11.18 3.19
CA LYS A 31 5.66 10.44 3.01
C LYS A 31 6.00 8.95 2.89
N PRO A 32 5.28 8.06 3.58
CA PRO A 32 5.45 6.63 3.38
C PRO A 32 5.20 6.28 1.91
N LYS A 33 5.92 5.27 1.40
CA LYS A 33 5.76 4.81 0.00
C LYS A 33 4.37 4.23 -0.24
N LEU A 34 3.83 3.53 0.76
CA LEU A 34 2.47 3.02 0.81
C LEU A 34 1.70 3.91 1.79
N ALA A 35 0.59 4.47 1.35
CA ALA A 35 -0.20 5.41 2.14
C ALA A 35 -1.35 4.70 2.89
N GLY A 36 -1.74 3.52 2.42
CA GLY A 36 -2.83 2.71 2.92
C GLY A 36 -2.39 1.53 3.77
N GLU A 37 -3.35 0.83 4.30
CA GLU A 37 -3.16 -0.42 5.04
C GLU A 37 -3.10 -1.59 4.07
N ILE A 38 -2.24 -2.58 4.37
CA ILE A 38 -2.16 -3.81 3.56
C ILE A 38 -3.08 -4.86 4.16
N TYR A 39 -4.07 -5.26 3.37
CA TYR A 39 -4.98 -6.35 3.68
C TYR A 39 -4.64 -7.58 2.85
N ILE A 40 -4.29 -8.69 3.52
CA ILE A 40 -4.02 -9.96 2.85
C ILE A 40 -5.32 -10.76 2.78
N LEU A 41 -5.76 -11.09 1.57
CA LEU A 41 -6.95 -11.92 1.39
C LEU A 41 -6.76 -13.30 2.03
N PRO A 42 -7.71 -13.74 2.87
CA PRO A 42 -7.62 -15.04 3.52
C PRO A 42 -7.68 -16.18 2.51
N LYS A 43 -6.92 -17.21 2.75
CA LYS A 43 -6.79 -18.40 1.91
C LYS A 43 -6.21 -18.09 0.52
N GLN A 44 -5.31 -18.91 0.08
CA GLN A 44 -4.75 -18.89 -1.25
C GLN A 44 -5.82 -19.11 -2.32
N PHE A 45 -5.59 -18.54 -3.48
CA PHE A 45 -6.34 -18.82 -4.68
C PHE A 45 -5.73 -20.05 -5.36
N MET A 46 -6.55 -21.02 -5.68
CA MET A 46 -6.17 -22.25 -6.37
C MET A 46 -7.04 -22.35 -7.61
N CYS A 47 -6.47 -22.10 -8.77
CA CYS A 47 -7.21 -21.95 -10.03
C CYS A 47 -6.60 -22.81 -11.14
N ASN A 48 -7.44 -23.37 -11.99
CA ASN A 48 -7.03 -23.87 -13.30
C ASN A 48 -6.91 -22.67 -14.24
N LEU A 49 -5.82 -22.61 -15.00
CA LEU A 49 -5.58 -21.58 -15.99
C LEU A 49 -6.20 -21.97 -17.34
N GLN A 50 -6.33 -20.99 -18.24
CA GLN A 50 -6.91 -21.19 -19.57
C GLN A 50 -6.15 -22.23 -20.41
N ASP A 51 -4.83 -22.30 -20.23
CA ASP A 51 -3.94 -23.23 -20.93
C ASP A 51 -3.83 -24.61 -20.28
N GLY A 52 -4.65 -24.90 -19.26
CA GLY A 52 -4.72 -26.18 -18.58
C GLY A 52 -3.70 -26.38 -17.45
N HIS A 53 -2.86 -25.39 -17.19
CA HIS A 53 -1.98 -25.36 -16.02
C HIS A 53 -2.72 -25.04 -14.73
N TYR A 54 -2.05 -25.23 -13.61
CA TYR A 54 -2.60 -24.98 -12.28
C TYR A 54 -1.81 -23.89 -11.59
N ALA A 55 -2.51 -22.88 -11.07
CA ALA A 55 -1.89 -21.79 -10.33
C ALA A 55 -2.35 -21.75 -8.87
N THR A 56 -1.41 -21.48 -7.98
CA THR A 56 -1.66 -21.12 -6.58
C THR A 56 -1.07 -19.76 -6.31
N LEU A 57 -1.85 -18.85 -5.74
CA LEU A 57 -1.37 -17.50 -5.43
C LEU A 57 -2.05 -16.91 -4.18
N THR A 58 -1.33 -16.02 -3.51
CA THR A 58 -1.83 -15.19 -2.42
C THR A 58 -1.90 -13.74 -2.89
N VAL A 59 -3.01 -13.08 -2.58
CA VAL A 59 -3.27 -11.70 -3.00
C VAL A 59 -3.33 -10.78 -1.78
N ALA A 60 -2.64 -9.66 -1.85
CA ALA A 60 -2.73 -8.56 -0.90
C ALA A 60 -3.26 -7.30 -1.60
N LEU A 61 -4.04 -6.52 -0.87
CA LEU A 61 -4.63 -5.27 -1.33
C LEU A 61 -4.07 -4.12 -0.49
N GLU A 62 -3.61 -3.05 -1.11
CA GLU A 62 -3.42 -1.78 -0.41
C GLU A 62 -4.77 -1.07 -0.38
N LEU A 63 -5.32 -0.92 0.81
CA LEU A 63 -6.56 -0.17 1.03
C LEU A 63 -6.25 1.33 1.00
N ALA A 64 -7.13 2.13 0.40
CA ALA A 64 -6.96 3.57 0.40
C ALA A 64 -6.99 4.15 1.84
N PRO A 65 -6.28 5.25 2.12
CA PRO A 65 -6.30 5.87 3.43
C PRO A 65 -7.73 6.18 3.91
N GLY A 66 -8.06 5.68 5.10
CA GLY A 66 -9.41 5.82 5.67
C GLY A 66 -10.40 4.73 5.27
N GLN A 67 -10.03 3.80 4.41
CA GLN A 67 -10.76 2.56 4.19
C GLN A 67 -10.41 1.58 5.32
N SER A 68 -11.41 1.12 6.06
CA SER A 68 -11.25 0.07 7.07
C SER A 68 -11.43 -1.30 6.43
N ASP A 69 -10.69 -2.28 6.93
CA ASP A 69 -10.88 -3.71 6.62
C ASP A 69 -12.16 -4.30 7.27
N GLY A 70 -12.93 -3.48 7.98
CA GLY A 70 -14.13 -3.92 8.70
C GLY A 70 -13.86 -4.57 10.06
N ALA A 71 -12.60 -4.73 10.46
CA ALA A 71 -12.27 -5.15 11.81
C ALA A 71 -12.67 -4.03 12.79
N THR A 72 -13.74 -4.23 13.52
CA THR A 72 -14.07 -3.36 14.66
C THR A 72 -12.96 -3.49 15.70
N ALA A 73 -12.53 -2.37 16.26
CA ALA A 73 -11.44 -2.24 17.24
C ALA A 73 -11.75 -2.89 18.62
N GLU A 74 -12.46 -4.00 18.65
CA GLU A 74 -12.84 -4.72 19.87
C GLU A 74 -12.00 -5.97 20.13
N SER A 75 -10.81 -6.07 19.58
CA SER A 75 -9.86 -7.08 20.01
C SER A 75 -8.55 -6.42 20.35
N GLY A 76 -8.38 -6.07 21.63
CA GLY A 76 -7.14 -5.54 22.20
C GLY A 76 -6.01 -6.56 22.06
N GLY A 77 -5.37 -6.56 20.93
CA GLY A 77 -4.20 -7.33 20.60
C GLY A 77 -3.31 -6.51 19.70
N THR A 78 -2.24 -5.95 20.28
CA THR A 78 -1.12 -5.38 19.56
C THR A 78 -0.48 -6.43 18.65
N THR A 79 -0.97 -6.55 17.44
CA THR A 79 -0.25 -7.19 16.35
C THR A 79 -0.55 -6.38 15.10
N SER A 80 0.49 -5.80 14.52
CA SER A 80 0.50 -5.39 13.12
C SER A 80 0.27 -6.65 12.28
N GLY A 81 -0.95 -7.17 12.28
CA GLY A 81 -1.36 -8.39 11.61
C GLY A 81 -2.59 -8.09 10.79
N ALA A 82 -2.49 -8.26 9.48
CA ALA A 82 -3.62 -8.23 8.60
C ALA A 82 -4.77 -9.07 9.17
N THR A 83 -5.90 -8.45 9.42
CA THR A 83 -7.11 -9.11 9.88
C THR A 83 -7.69 -9.91 8.72
N VAL A 84 -8.00 -11.17 8.95
CA VAL A 84 -8.44 -12.11 7.92
C VAL A 84 -9.96 -12.20 7.87
N GLY A 85 -10.56 -11.99 6.72
CA GLY A 85 -11.98 -12.28 6.49
C GLY A 85 -12.95 -11.19 6.92
N THR A 86 -12.49 -9.96 7.11
CA THR A 86 -13.31 -8.85 7.60
C THR A 86 -13.60 -7.78 6.56
N LEU A 87 -12.93 -7.82 5.39
CA LEU A 87 -13.10 -6.79 4.36
C LEU A 87 -14.54 -6.79 3.83
N PRO A 88 -15.22 -5.63 3.78
CA PRO A 88 -16.51 -5.51 3.12
C PRO A 88 -16.44 -6.04 1.69
N GLU A 89 -17.49 -6.73 1.24
CA GLU A 89 -17.58 -7.28 -0.13
C GLU A 89 -16.43 -8.23 -0.53
N GLU A 90 -15.70 -8.79 0.43
CA GLU A 90 -14.57 -9.70 0.17
C GLU A 90 -14.95 -10.85 -0.77
N ALA A 91 -16.14 -11.42 -0.62
CA ALA A 91 -16.61 -12.50 -1.47
C ALA A 91 -16.69 -12.07 -2.95
N VAL A 92 -17.11 -10.84 -3.22
CA VAL A 92 -17.17 -10.28 -4.58
C VAL A 92 -15.76 -10.05 -5.13
N ILE A 93 -14.88 -9.49 -4.30
CA ILE A 93 -13.46 -9.28 -4.66
C ILE A 93 -12.80 -10.62 -4.99
N ARG A 94 -13.02 -11.65 -4.19
CA ARG A 94 -12.50 -12.99 -4.46
C ARG A 94 -13.04 -13.59 -5.77
N ALA A 95 -14.32 -13.38 -6.06
CA ALA A 95 -14.91 -13.85 -7.32
C ALA A 95 -14.28 -13.14 -8.52
N ILE A 96 -14.07 -11.83 -8.45
CA ILE A 96 -13.39 -11.05 -9.50
C ILE A 96 -11.99 -11.62 -9.76
N ILE A 97 -11.20 -11.79 -8.71
CA ILE A 97 -9.83 -12.29 -8.79
C ILE A 97 -9.80 -13.70 -9.40
N THR A 98 -10.65 -14.60 -8.89
CA THR A 98 -10.74 -15.97 -9.41
C THR A 98 -11.07 -16.01 -10.90
N ASN A 99 -12.04 -15.21 -11.34
CA ASN A 99 -12.46 -15.15 -12.73
C ASN A 99 -11.35 -14.66 -13.66
N LEU A 100 -10.60 -13.64 -13.23
CA LEU A 100 -9.50 -13.10 -14.03
C LEU A 100 -8.34 -14.10 -14.13
N ILE A 101 -7.92 -14.69 -13.01
CA ILE A 101 -6.85 -15.70 -13.00
C ILE A 101 -7.21 -16.90 -13.87
N THR A 102 -8.46 -17.39 -13.83
CA THR A 102 -8.89 -18.54 -14.62
C THR A 102 -8.84 -18.26 -16.12
N ASN A 103 -8.97 -17.01 -16.53
CA ASN A 103 -8.87 -16.58 -17.93
C ASN A 103 -7.43 -16.28 -18.37
N ASP A 104 -6.48 -16.35 -17.47
CA ASP A 104 -5.08 -16.09 -17.75
C ASP A 104 -4.29 -17.34 -18.12
N THR A 105 -3.09 -17.19 -18.65
CA THR A 105 -2.21 -18.30 -19.03
C THR A 105 -1.04 -18.44 -18.07
N SER A 106 -0.44 -19.64 -18.03
CA SER A 106 0.74 -19.91 -17.22
C SER A 106 1.90 -18.96 -17.56
N ASN A 107 2.09 -18.66 -18.84
CA ASN A 107 3.16 -17.77 -19.30
C ASN A 107 2.97 -16.32 -18.81
N GLU A 108 1.75 -15.84 -18.73
CA GLU A 108 1.45 -14.51 -18.19
C GLU A 108 1.73 -14.42 -16.70
N LEU A 109 1.34 -15.44 -15.93
CA LEU A 109 1.61 -15.48 -14.49
C LEU A 109 3.09 -15.64 -14.12
N VAL A 110 3.88 -16.29 -14.96
CA VAL A 110 5.32 -16.49 -14.72
C VAL A 110 6.12 -15.22 -15.03
N THR A 111 5.67 -14.39 -15.97
CA THR A 111 6.36 -13.14 -16.34
C THR A 111 5.99 -11.98 -15.41
N ASP A 112 6.94 -11.09 -15.14
CA ASP A 112 6.71 -9.90 -14.31
C ASP A 112 5.70 -8.94 -14.98
N SER A 113 5.82 -8.74 -16.29
CA SER A 113 4.90 -7.91 -17.07
C SER A 113 3.46 -8.44 -17.07
N GLY A 114 3.29 -9.77 -17.16
CA GLY A 114 1.96 -10.39 -17.10
C GLY A 114 1.32 -10.22 -15.74
N ARG A 115 2.06 -10.48 -14.65
CA ARG A 115 1.56 -10.24 -13.29
C ARG A 115 1.15 -8.79 -13.08
N THR A 116 1.98 -7.84 -13.49
CA THR A 116 1.65 -6.39 -13.39
C THR A 116 0.38 -6.04 -14.16
N SER A 117 0.19 -6.61 -15.35
CA SER A 117 -1.03 -6.40 -16.14
C SER A 117 -2.27 -6.97 -15.45
N LEU A 118 -2.17 -8.18 -14.91
CA LEU A 118 -3.26 -8.83 -14.19
C LEU A 118 -3.61 -8.07 -12.88
N GLU A 119 -2.62 -7.62 -12.13
CA GLU A 119 -2.83 -6.77 -10.94
C GLU A 119 -3.59 -5.47 -11.28
N ALA A 120 -3.22 -4.82 -12.39
CA ALA A 120 -3.91 -3.62 -12.87
C ALA A 120 -5.36 -3.91 -13.31
N GLU A 121 -5.61 -5.04 -13.96
CA GLU A 121 -6.95 -5.45 -14.37
C GLU A 121 -7.83 -5.79 -13.16
N ILE A 122 -7.30 -6.54 -12.20
CA ILE A 122 -7.99 -6.84 -10.93
C ILE A 122 -8.36 -5.52 -10.22
N LEU A 123 -7.41 -4.60 -10.09
CA LEU A 123 -7.64 -3.29 -9.47
C LEU A 123 -8.76 -2.52 -10.17
N SER A 124 -8.75 -2.47 -11.50
CA SER A 124 -9.78 -1.81 -12.30
C SER A 124 -11.17 -2.42 -12.08
N LYS A 125 -11.24 -3.76 -12.03
CA LYS A 125 -12.51 -4.47 -11.79
C LYS A 125 -13.03 -4.25 -10.37
N ILE A 126 -12.18 -4.30 -9.36
CA ILE A 126 -12.58 -4.00 -7.99
C ILE A 126 -13.17 -2.59 -7.90
N LYS A 127 -12.47 -1.59 -8.44
CA LYS A 127 -12.91 -0.18 -8.41
C LYS A 127 -14.24 0.07 -9.13
N THR A 128 -14.58 -0.74 -10.12
CA THR A 128 -15.82 -0.57 -10.90
C THR A 128 -16.99 -1.39 -10.36
N THR A 129 -16.72 -2.43 -9.57
CA THR A 129 -17.72 -3.42 -9.15
C THR A 129 -18.07 -3.35 -7.68
N THR A 130 -17.14 -2.81 -6.85
CA THR A 130 -17.29 -2.74 -5.39
C THR A 130 -17.16 -1.30 -4.88
N ASP A 131 -17.65 -1.04 -3.67
CA ASP A 131 -17.46 0.23 -2.98
C ASP A 131 -16.15 0.29 -2.19
N VAL A 132 -15.41 -0.82 -2.10
CA VAL A 132 -14.11 -0.92 -1.42
C VAL A 132 -13.05 -0.12 -2.17
N LYS A 133 -12.41 0.80 -1.47
CA LYS A 133 -11.37 1.65 -2.06
C LYS A 133 -10.01 0.98 -1.92
N VAL A 134 -9.52 0.46 -3.03
CA VAL A 134 -8.21 -0.18 -3.17
C VAL A 134 -7.31 0.70 -4.02
N ASP A 135 -6.08 0.91 -3.57
CA ASP A 135 -5.07 1.70 -4.31
C ASP A 135 -4.16 0.81 -5.15
N GLN A 136 -3.75 -0.35 -4.61
CA GLN A 136 -2.89 -1.31 -5.32
C GLN A 136 -3.28 -2.76 -5.00
N VAL A 137 -2.94 -3.66 -5.92
CA VAL A 137 -3.05 -5.11 -5.76
C VAL A 137 -1.65 -5.71 -5.88
N PHE A 138 -1.34 -6.70 -5.05
CA PHE A 138 -0.06 -7.39 -5.05
C PHE A 138 -0.25 -8.90 -5.01
N PHE A 139 0.57 -9.61 -5.76
CA PHE A 139 0.73 -11.05 -5.60
C PHE A 139 1.93 -11.33 -4.70
N THR A 140 1.69 -11.89 -3.51
CA THR A 140 2.77 -12.15 -2.53
C THR A 140 3.44 -13.51 -2.75
N ASP A 141 2.68 -14.49 -3.20
CA ASP A 141 3.15 -15.82 -3.57
C ASP A 141 2.50 -16.24 -4.88
N VAL A 142 3.29 -16.75 -5.81
CA VAL A 142 2.80 -17.29 -7.09
C VAL A 142 3.52 -18.58 -7.39
N ALA A 143 2.79 -19.66 -7.56
CA ALA A 143 3.30 -20.94 -8.04
C ALA A 143 2.42 -21.44 -9.19
N VAL A 144 3.05 -21.87 -10.28
CA VAL A 144 2.40 -22.41 -11.47
C VAL A 144 2.95 -23.81 -11.74
N GLN A 145 2.07 -24.77 -12.01
CA GLN A 145 2.40 -26.18 -12.26
C GLN A 145 1.73 -26.67 -13.54
#